data_357ade21149f7101bb868a998b09b38a
#
_entry.id   357ade21149f7101bb868a998b09b38a
#
_cell.length_a   1.000
_cell.length_b   1.000
_cell.length_c   1.000
_cell.angle_alpha   90.00
_cell.angle_beta   90.00
_cell.angle_gamma   90.00
#
_symmetry.space_group_name_H-M   'P 1'
#
loop_
_entity.id
_entity.type
_entity.pdbx_description
1 polymer ?
#
loop_
_entity_poly.entity_id
_entity_poly.type
_entity_poly.pdbx_seq_one_letter_code
_entity_poly.pdbx_strand_id
1 'polypeptide(L)'
;PRWGAQRLMAWVAMLYFSEGLPLGLFYDLFPVNMRQAGVSPSEIGLLSLIGLAWTVKFLWAPMVDAWRGHRWWIAGANWGMAATLLALALHPQALGQGATWPWVLLAAFTVLSATNDIATDGYTIELLSKGQYGVANGLRIGFYRVGMLAAGGLLVVAGAMGQPGQPNWAAAYGLGAVLMLINGLTVLMAPRQPDVPAKVDGASAREWHALKQQPLWLLALGLVLAGLLWPVLGPVAKWMDWSQVLPYSSTWWFKGAIPVGLMFAGAGLMVRAARGPQAHAMADGPVFGAWVSLLARPGMLSVLLFILLFKLGDAAMGFMVKPFWVDSGFTPAQIGLVSVNVGLGLSILGGLIGGWYVDRHG
;
A
#
# COMPACT_ATOMS: atom_id res chain seq x y z
N PRO A 1 -1.80 -16.64 -29.65
CA PRO A 1 -2.96 -17.40 -29.21
C PRO A 1 -3.83 -16.50 -28.34
N ARG A 2 -5.05 -16.18 -28.81
CA ARG A 2 -6.02 -15.43 -28.00
C ARG A 2 -6.45 -16.34 -26.85
N TRP A 3 -6.10 -16.00 -25.64
CA TRP A 3 -6.59 -16.66 -24.45
C TRP A 3 -8.11 -16.53 -24.41
N GLY A 4 -8.83 -17.62 -24.11
CA GLY A 4 -10.28 -17.53 -23.94
C GLY A 4 -10.63 -16.53 -22.82
N ALA A 5 -11.74 -15.80 -22.98
CA ALA A 5 -12.17 -14.75 -22.03
C ALA A 5 -12.19 -15.26 -20.58
N GLN A 6 -12.60 -16.50 -20.35
CA GLN A 6 -12.62 -17.11 -19.01
C GLN A 6 -11.24 -17.22 -18.38
N ARG A 7 -10.19 -17.58 -19.16
CA ARG A 7 -8.81 -17.66 -18.66
C ARG A 7 -8.27 -16.27 -18.31
N LEU A 8 -8.59 -15.25 -19.10
CA LEU A 8 -8.22 -13.88 -18.79
C LEU A 8 -8.86 -13.39 -17.48
N MET A 9 -10.14 -13.70 -17.27
CA MET A 9 -10.85 -13.35 -16.05
C MET A 9 -10.29 -14.08 -14.83
N ALA A 10 -9.86 -15.34 -14.97
CA ALA A 10 -9.17 -16.06 -13.89
C ALA A 10 -7.83 -15.40 -13.51
N TRP A 11 -7.06 -14.89 -14.48
CA TRP A 11 -5.85 -14.13 -14.21
C TRP A 11 -6.15 -12.82 -13.49
N VAL A 12 -7.18 -12.08 -13.92
CA VAL A 12 -7.62 -10.85 -13.22
C VAL A 12 -7.98 -11.16 -11.77
N ALA A 13 -8.76 -12.21 -11.53
CA ALA A 13 -9.13 -12.63 -10.18
C ALA A 13 -7.91 -12.93 -9.29
N MET A 14 -6.95 -13.70 -9.80
CA MET A 14 -5.71 -14.03 -9.08
C MET A 14 -4.86 -12.78 -8.79
N LEU A 15 -4.73 -11.87 -9.75
CA LEU A 15 -3.98 -10.64 -9.59
C LEU A 15 -4.56 -9.76 -8.48
N TYR A 16 -5.87 -9.57 -8.45
CA TYR A 16 -6.51 -8.76 -7.40
C TYR A 16 -6.58 -9.48 -6.05
N PHE A 17 -6.56 -10.80 -6.02
CA PHE A 17 -6.30 -11.55 -4.79
C PHE A 17 -4.91 -11.22 -4.23
N SER A 18 -3.87 -11.19 -5.09
CA SER A 18 -2.51 -10.86 -4.70
C SER A 18 -2.34 -9.40 -4.23
N GLU A 19 -3.26 -8.52 -4.60
CA GLU A 19 -3.32 -7.13 -4.14
C GLU A 19 -4.03 -7.01 -2.78
N GLY A 20 -5.13 -7.76 -2.59
CA GLY A 20 -5.93 -7.71 -1.37
C GLY A 20 -5.26 -8.36 -0.16
N LEU A 21 -4.50 -9.44 -0.35
CA LEU A 21 -3.85 -10.17 0.74
C LEU A 21 -2.85 -9.30 1.52
N PRO A 22 -1.89 -8.57 0.91
CA PRO A 22 -0.98 -7.72 1.66
C PRO A 22 -1.70 -6.59 2.39
N LEU A 23 -2.76 -6.05 1.82
CA LEU A 23 -3.55 -5.03 2.48
C LEU A 23 -4.23 -5.57 3.76
N GLY A 24 -4.82 -6.76 3.68
CA GLY A 24 -5.38 -7.42 4.84
C GLY A 24 -4.33 -7.73 5.92
N LEU A 25 -3.12 -8.17 5.53
CA LEU A 25 -2.01 -8.35 6.47
C LEU A 25 -1.67 -7.04 7.19
N PHE A 26 -1.63 -5.95 6.46
CA PHE A 26 -1.25 -4.65 6.98
C PHE A 26 -2.30 -4.06 7.93
N TYR A 27 -3.58 -4.17 7.61
CA TYR A 27 -4.66 -3.59 8.42
C TYR A 27 -5.14 -4.51 9.55
N ASP A 28 -4.97 -5.82 9.40
CA ASP A 28 -5.52 -6.78 10.35
C ASP A 28 -4.44 -7.53 11.14
N LEU A 29 -3.48 -8.17 10.47
CA LEU A 29 -2.55 -9.07 11.12
C LEU A 29 -1.45 -8.33 11.89
N PHE A 30 -0.80 -7.33 11.30
CA PHE A 30 0.27 -6.59 11.96
C PHE A 30 -0.23 -5.84 13.21
N PRO A 31 -1.35 -5.08 13.19
CA PRO A 31 -1.82 -4.39 14.39
C PRO A 31 -2.17 -5.34 15.54
N VAL A 32 -2.74 -6.51 15.25
CA VAL A 32 -3.07 -7.51 16.27
C VAL A 32 -1.79 -8.07 16.90
N ASN A 33 -0.79 -8.46 16.09
CA ASN A 33 0.48 -8.95 16.62
C ASN A 33 1.19 -7.86 17.43
N MET A 34 1.32 -6.65 16.89
CA MET A 34 1.96 -5.55 17.61
C MET A 34 1.29 -5.29 18.97
N ARG A 35 -0.03 -5.27 19.01
CA ARG A 35 -0.76 -5.04 20.26
C ARG A 35 -0.54 -6.17 21.27
N GLN A 36 -0.57 -7.41 20.84
CA GLN A 36 -0.27 -8.57 21.70
C GLN A 36 1.20 -8.58 22.17
N ALA A 37 2.10 -8.07 21.36
CA ALA A 37 3.50 -7.89 21.72
C ALA A 37 3.75 -6.68 22.66
N GLY A 38 2.68 -5.99 23.11
CA GLY A 38 2.76 -4.88 24.04
C GLY A 38 3.04 -3.51 23.43
N VAL A 39 3.05 -3.38 22.10
CA VAL A 39 3.23 -2.10 21.41
C VAL A 39 2.07 -1.15 21.75
N SER A 40 2.37 0.10 22.05
CA SER A 40 1.37 1.09 22.41
C SER A 40 0.44 1.43 21.24
N PRO A 41 -0.85 1.75 21.48
CA PRO A 41 -1.78 2.17 20.42
C PRO A 41 -1.26 3.35 19.62
N SER A 42 -0.58 4.30 20.26
CA SER A 42 0.02 5.47 19.57
C SER A 42 1.12 5.07 18.58
N GLU A 43 1.89 4.03 18.89
CA GLU A 43 2.91 3.50 17.97
C GLU A 43 2.27 2.71 16.83
N ILE A 44 1.25 1.89 17.12
CA ILE A 44 0.47 1.18 16.10
C ILE A 44 -0.17 2.20 15.14
N GLY A 45 -0.63 3.35 15.64
CA GLY A 45 -1.13 4.45 14.83
C GLY A 45 -0.14 4.98 13.80
N LEU A 46 1.18 4.84 14.00
CA LEU A 46 2.20 5.21 13.01
C LEU A 46 2.14 4.35 11.73
N LEU A 47 1.53 3.17 11.79
CA LEU A 47 1.25 2.38 10.59
C LEU A 47 0.40 3.17 9.59
N SER A 48 -0.47 4.07 10.05
CA SER A 48 -1.26 4.93 9.16
C SER A 48 -0.39 5.81 8.25
N LEU A 49 0.76 6.28 8.74
CA LEU A 49 1.72 7.05 7.95
C LEU A 49 2.45 6.17 6.93
N ILE A 50 2.86 4.97 7.34
CA ILE A 50 3.46 3.99 6.42
C ILE A 50 2.42 3.60 5.35
N GLY A 51 1.16 3.41 5.74
CA GLY A 51 0.03 3.12 4.85
C GLY A 51 -0.25 4.21 3.81
N LEU A 52 0.21 5.44 4.02
CA LEU A 52 0.13 6.48 2.99
C LEU A 52 0.93 6.14 1.72
N ALA A 53 1.82 5.15 1.73
CA ALA A 53 2.49 4.66 0.54
C ALA A 53 1.47 4.29 -0.57
N TRP A 54 0.33 3.68 -0.25
CA TRP A 54 -0.74 3.42 -1.23
C TRP A 54 -1.39 4.69 -1.77
N THR A 55 -1.42 5.76 -0.98
CA THR A 55 -1.96 7.06 -1.44
C THR A 55 -0.97 7.79 -2.34
N VAL A 56 0.32 7.74 -2.02
CA VAL A 56 1.37 8.45 -2.77
C VAL A 56 2.06 7.58 -3.83
N LYS A 57 1.59 6.35 -4.07
CA LYS A 57 2.14 5.41 -5.06
C LYS A 57 2.27 6.00 -6.47
N PHE A 58 1.43 6.97 -6.81
CA PHE A 58 1.49 7.71 -8.05
C PHE A 58 2.85 8.42 -8.27
N LEU A 59 3.65 8.68 -7.23
CA LEU A 59 4.98 9.27 -7.34
C LEU A 59 5.95 8.37 -8.12
N TRP A 60 5.82 7.07 -8.00
CA TRP A 60 6.69 6.12 -8.70
C TRP A 60 5.95 5.23 -9.71
N ALA A 61 4.62 5.36 -9.83
CA ALA A 61 3.85 4.65 -10.84
C ALA A 61 4.42 4.80 -12.26
N PRO A 62 4.83 6.00 -12.71
CA PRO A 62 5.41 6.16 -14.03
C PRO A 62 6.73 5.41 -14.24
N MET A 63 7.49 5.14 -13.18
CA MET A 63 8.71 4.33 -13.27
C MET A 63 8.36 2.86 -13.54
N VAL A 64 7.31 2.35 -12.89
CA VAL A 64 6.79 0.99 -13.13
C VAL A 64 6.27 0.86 -14.56
N ASP A 65 5.54 1.88 -15.04
CA ASP A 65 5.00 1.92 -16.41
C ASP A 65 6.09 2.08 -17.48
N ALA A 66 7.16 2.82 -17.19
CA ALA A 66 8.28 3.03 -18.13
C ALA A 66 9.13 1.77 -18.29
N TRP A 67 9.34 1.02 -17.23
CA TRP A 67 10.06 -0.26 -17.24
C TRP A 67 9.09 -1.40 -17.49
N ARG A 68 8.72 -1.57 -18.72
CA ARG A 68 7.82 -2.63 -19.18
C ARG A 68 8.18 -3.99 -18.61
N GLY A 69 7.17 -4.80 -18.37
CA GLY A 69 7.30 -6.12 -17.78
C GLY A 69 6.57 -6.17 -16.45
N HIS A 70 5.34 -5.67 -16.39
CA HIS A 70 4.52 -5.63 -15.19
C HIS A 70 4.51 -6.96 -14.43
N ARG A 71 4.60 -8.11 -15.14
CA ARG A 71 4.71 -9.43 -14.50
C ARG A 71 5.94 -9.57 -13.61
N TRP A 72 7.08 -8.98 -14.01
CA TRP A 72 8.29 -9.01 -13.21
C TRP A 72 8.20 -8.08 -12.00
N TRP A 73 7.54 -6.93 -12.16
CA TRP A 73 7.24 -6.05 -11.06
C TRP A 73 6.33 -6.71 -10.03
N ILE A 74 5.25 -7.37 -10.47
CA ILE A 74 4.32 -8.11 -9.62
C ILE A 74 5.05 -9.27 -8.92
N ALA A 75 5.82 -10.08 -9.66
CA ALA A 75 6.58 -11.19 -9.10
C ALA A 75 7.61 -10.70 -8.07
N GLY A 76 8.42 -9.70 -8.41
CA GLY A 76 9.43 -9.12 -7.53
C GLY A 76 8.84 -8.52 -6.27
N ALA A 77 7.73 -7.78 -6.38
CA ALA A 77 7.03 -7.23 -5.25
C ALA A 77 6.49 -8.32 -4.31
N ASN A 78 5.85 -9.36 -4.87
CA ASN A 78 5.36 -10.49 -4.07
C ASN A 78 6.51 -11.26 -3.39
N TRP A 79 7.63 -11.49 -4.06
CA TRP A 79 8.79 -12.15 -3.46
C TRP A 79 9.47 -11.28 -2.41
N GLY A 80 9.56 -9.98 -2.64
CA GLY A 80 10.04 -9.03 -1.63
C GLY A 80 9.15 -9.04 -0.38
N MET A 81 7.83 -9.00 -0.55
CA MET A 81 6.88 -9.11 0.56
C MET A 81 7.01 -10.47 1.27
N ALA A 82 7.19 -11.57 0.54
CA ALA A 82 7.45 -12.88 1.13
C ALA A 82 8.72 -12.88 1.99
N ALA A 83 9.80 -12.24 1.52
CA ALA A 83 11.05 -12.13 2.28
C ALA A 83 10.85 -11.34 3.59
N THR A 84 10.08 -10.24 3.57
CA THR A 84 9.76 -9.50 4.79
C THR A 84 8.94 -10.33 5.78
N LEU A 85 7.95 -11.08 5.30
CA LEU A 85 7.16 -11.98 6.14
C LEU A 85 7.98 -13.14 6.70
N LEU A 86 8.91 -13.71 5.92
CA LEU A 86 9.83 -14.74 6.40
C LEU A 86 10.74 -14.21 7.50
N ALA A 87 11.26 -12.99 7.35
CA ALA A 87 12.07 -12.37 8.40
C ALA A 87 11.27 -12.19 9.70
N LEU A 88 9.99 -11.79 9.61
CA LEU A 88 9.10 -11.71 10.76
C LEU A 88 8.73 -13.10 11.32
N ALA A 89 8.58 -14.12 10.47
CA ALA A 89 8.32 -15.49 10.91
C ALA A 89 9.48 -16.08 11.73
N LEU A 90 10.71 -15.77 11.33
CA LEU A 90 11.93 -16.19 12.05
C LEU A 90 12.12 -15.45 13.37
N HIS A 91 11.56 -14.24 13.49
CA HIS A 91 11.67 -13.40 14.68
C HIS A 91 10.29 -12.86 15.12
N PRO A 92 9.33 -13.72 15.49
CA PRO A 92 7.94 -13.34 15.72
C PRO A 92 7.73 -12.36 16.89
N GLN A 93 8.70 -12.25 17.80
CA GLN A 93 8.69 -11.36 18.96
C GLN A 93 9.25 -9.95 18.63
N ALA A 94 9.86 -9.76 17.45
CA ALA A 94 10.61 -8.54 17.13
C ALA A 94 9.76 -7.26 17.16
N LEU A 95 8.49 -7.36 16.80
CA LEU A 95 7.56 -6.22 16.80
C LEU A 95 7.34 -5.64 18.21
N GLY A 96 7.46 -6.44 19.28
CA GLY A 96 7.29 -6.01 20.67
C GLY A 96 8.58 -5.62 21.40
N GLN A 97 9.75 -5.90 20.83
CA GLN A 97 11.05 -5.72 21.49
C GLN A 97 11.62 -4.30 21.38
N GLY A 98 10.89 -3.34 20.83
CA GLY A 98 11.39 -1.98 20.58
C GLY A 98 12.51 -1.92 19.52
N ALA A 99 12.71 -3.03 18.78
CA ALA A 99 13.67 -3.10 17.70
C ALA A 99 13.22 -2.21 16.52
N THR A 100 14.18 -1.67 15.80
CA THR A 100 13.93 -0.72 14.71
C THR A 100 13.70 -1.40 13.36
N TRP A 101 14.39 -2.52 13.13
CA TRP A 101 14.36 -3.22 11.86
C TRP A 101 12.97 -3.75 11.45
N PRO A 102 12.04 -4.16 12.37
CA PRO A 102 10.71 -4.56 11.95
C PRO A 102 9.93 -3.42 11.30
N TRP A 103 10.12 -2.18 11.74
CA TRP A 103 9.50 -1.01 11.12
C TRP A 103 10.00 -0.78 9.70
N VAL A 104 11.30 -1.02 9.47
CA VAL A 104 11.87 -0.98 8.11
C VAL A 104 11.25 -2.06 7.24
N LEU A 105 11.05 -3.27 7.76
CA LEU A 105 10.39 -4.35 7.03
C LEU A 105 8.93 -4.02 6.72
N LEU A 106 8.18 -3.44 7.68
CA LEU A 106 6.80 -3.02 7.45
C LEU A 106 6.71 -1.92 6.39
N ALA A 107 7.62 -0.95 6.41
CA ALA A 107 7.69 0.09 5.38
C ALA A 107 8.04 -0.51 4.00
N ALA A 108 9.03 -1.40 3.94
CA ALA A 108 9.40 -2.10 2.70
C ALA A 108 8.23 -2.94 2.17
N PHE A 109 7.56 -3.70 3.05
CA PHE A 109 6.36 -4.46 2.70
C PHE A 109 5.29 -3.58 2.07
N THR A 110 5.02 -2.42 2.65
CA THR A 110 3.97 -1.49 2.19
C THR A 110 4.32 -0.86 0.84
N VAL A 111 5.58 -0.45 0.65
CA VAL A 111 6.05 0.08 -0.64
C VAL A 111 5.99 -0.99 -1.73
N LEU A 112 6.40 -2.22 -1.41
CA LEU A 112 6.30 -3.35 -2.33
C LEU A 112 4.84 -3.68 -2.67
N SER A 113 3.94 -3.64 -1.69
CA SER A 113 2.51 -3.84 -1.92
C SER A 113 1.91 -2.74 -2.80
N ALA A 114 2.25 -1.47 -2.56
CA ALA A 114 1.82 -0.36 -3.40
C ALA A 114 2.39 -0.48 -4.84
N THR A 115 3.60 -1.02 -4.99
CA THR A 115 4.22 -1.29 -6.30
C THR A 115 3.51 -2.44 -7.03
N ASN A 116 3.15 -3.51 -6.29
CA ASN A 116 2.33 -4.60 -6.80
C ASN A 116 0.98 -4.10 -7.35
N ASP A 117 0.34 -3.21 -6.62
CA ASP A 117 -0.93 -2.58 -6.95
C ASP A 117 -0.84 -1.76 -8.28
N ILE A 118 0.21 -0.92 -8.43
CA ILE A 118 0.48 -0.19 -9.67
C ILE A 118 0.65 -1.16 -10.84
N ALA A 119 1.50 -2.17 -10.66
CA ALA A 119 1.84 -3.10 -11.73
C ALA A 119 0.63 -3.99 -12.10
N THR A 120 -0.21 -4.38 -11.15
CA THR A 120 -1.43 -5.15 -11.37
C THR A 120 -2.46 -4.34 -12.15
N ASP A 121 -2.68 -3.08 -11.78
CA ASP A 121 -3.60 -2.19 -12.49
C ASP A 121 -3.12 -1.95 -13.94
N GLY A 122 -1.84 -1.62 -14.12
CA GLY A 122 -1.24 -1.41 -15.44
C GLY A 122 -1.34 -2.66 -16.33
N TYR A 123 -0.97 -3.82 -15.76
CA TYR A 123 -1.06 -5.10 -16.47
C TYR A 123 -2.49 -5.45 -16.88
N THR A 124 -3.47 -5.24 -16.00
CA THR A 124 -4.87 -5.54 -16.25
C THR A 124 -5.45 -4.66 -17.37
N ILE A 125 -5.12 -3.36 -17.37
CA ILE A 125 -5.55 -2.42 -18.41
C ILE A 125 -5.01 -2.84 -19.80
N GLU A 126 -3.74 -3.24 -19.87
CA GLU A 126 -3.11 -3.64 -21.13
C GLU A 126 -3.58 -5.02 -21.63
N LEU A 127 -4.01 -5.90 -20.71
CA LEU A 127 -4.43 -7.27 -21.04
C LEU A 127 -5.85 -7.33 -21.57
N LEU A 128 -6.74 -6.42 -21.16
CA LEU A 128 -8.17 -6.49 -21.41
C LEU A 128 -8.61 -5.58 -22.57
N SER A 129 -9.63 -6.04 -23.31
CA SER A 129 -10.35 -5.22 -24.29
C SER A 129 -11.43 -4.35 -23.60
N LYS A 130 -11.81 -3.25 -24.26
CA LYS A 130 -12.82 -2.30 -23.70
C LYS A 130 -14.14 -2.97 -23.27
N GLY A 131 -14.60 -4.01 -23.97
CA GLY A 131 -15.83 -4.72 -23.62
C GLY A 131 -15.71 -5.65 -22.40
N GLN A 132 -14.53 -5.85 -21.83
CA GLN A 132 -14.27 -6.74 -20.71
C GLN A 132 -14.10 -5.99 -19.37
N TYR A 133 -13.99 -4.65 -19.38
CA TYR A 133 -13.73 -3.87 -18.18
C TYR A 133 -14.82 -3.97 -17.12
N GLY A 134 -16.09 -4.12 -17.50
CA GLY A 134 -17.19 -4.24 -16.53
C GLY A 134 -17.06 -5.49 -15.66
N VAL A 135 -16.88 -6.66 -16.29
CA VAL A 135 -16.69 -7.94 -15.58
C VAL A 135 -15.37 -7.92 -14.78
N ALA A 136 -14.30 -7.40 -15.38
CA ALA A 136 -13.01 -7.29 -14.70
C ALA A 136 -13.08 -6.41 -13.44
N ASN A 137 -13.82 -5.31 -13.47
CA ASN A 137 -14.01 -4.45 -12.31
C ASN A 137 -14.80 -5.15 -11.18
N GLY A 138 -15.80 -5.95 -11.54
CA GLY A 138 -16.50 -6.80 -10.57
C GLY A 138 -15.58 -7.82 -9.92
N LEU A 139 -14.74 -8.49 -10.71
CA LEU A 139 -13.74 -9.45 -10.21
C LEU A 139 -12.67 -8.74 -9.36
N ARG A 140 -12.22 -7.55 -9.77
CA ARG A 140 -11.32 -6.71 -8.99
C ARG A 140 -11.85 -6.52 -7.56
N ILE A 141 -13.05 -5.98 -7.43
CA ILE A 141 -13.66 -5.70 -6.11
C ILE A 141 -13.84 -6.98 -5.31
N GLY A 142 -14.33 -8.05 -5.95
CA GLY A 142 -14.59 -9.34 -5.29
C GLY A 142 -13.30 -10.00 -4.79
N PHE A 143 -12.34 -10.22 -5.68
CA PHE A 143 -11.13 -10.98 -5.33
C PHE A 143 -10.12 -10.20 -4.48
N TYR A 144 -10.10 -8.88 -4.58
CA TYR A 144 -9.42 -8.03 -3.62
C TYR A 144 -9.91 -8.28 -2.19
N ARG A 145 -11.24 -8.37 -1.99
CA ARG A 145 -11.82 -8.70 -0.69
C ARG A 145 -11.55 -10.14 -0.26
N VAL A 146 -11.53 -11.10 -1.20
CA VAL A 146 -11.13 -12.49 -0.92
C VAL A 146 -9.68 -12.53 -0.42
N GLY A 147 -8.78 -11.73 -1.01
CA GLY A 147 -7.42 -11.57 -0.51
C GLY A 147 -7.37 -11.05 0.94
N MET A 148 -8.17 -10.05 1.26
CA MET A 148 -8.28 -9.55 2.65
C MET A 148 -8.85 -10.62 3.60
N LEU A 149 -9.84 -11.40 3.18
CA LEU A 149 -10.36 -12.54 3.95
C LEU A 149 -9.28 -13.58 4.26
N ALA A 150 -8.36 -13.82 3.32
CA ALA A 150 -7.25 -14.74 3.55
C ALA A 150 -6.34 -14.25 4.67
N ALA A 151 -6.11 -12.94 4.82
CA ALA A 151 -5.37 -12.38 5.96
C ALA A 151 -6.08 -12.63 7.29
N GLY A 152 -7.42 -12.53 7.32
CA GLY A 152 -8.21 -12.95 8.48
C GLY A 152 -8.04 -14.44 8.81
N GLY A 153 -7.94 -15.29 7.77
CA GLY A 153 -7.59 -16.70 7.93
C GLY A 153 -6.22 -16.92 8.57
N LEU A 154 -5.23 -16.09 8.25
CA LEU A 154 -3.90 -16.15 8.89
C LEU A 154 -3.95 -15.79 10.38
N LEU A 155 -4.84 -14.90 10.82
CA LEU A 155 -5.10 -14.64 12.22
C LEU A 155 -5.70 -15.88 12.93
N VAL A 156 -6.62 -16.57 12.24
CA VAL A 156 -7.17 -17.83 12.75
C VAL A 156 -6.06 -18.88 12.88
N VAL A 157 -5.17 -18.99 11.91
CA VAL A 157 -4.00 -19.90 11.99
C VAL A 157 -3.10 -19.54 13.17
N ALA A 158 -2.79 -18.25 13.37
CA ALA A 158 -1.96 -17.82 14.50
C ALA A 158 -2.56 -18.27 15.84
N GLY A 159 -3.88 -18.10 16.01
CA GLY A 159 -4.58 -18.51 17.25
C GLY A 159 -4.72 -20.02 17.37
N ALA A 160 -5.10 -20.73 16.30
CA ALA A 160 -5.37 -22.17 16.34
C ALA A 160 -4.10 -23.02 16.46
N MET A 161 -2.97 -22.57 15.90
CA MET A 161 -1.68 -23.26 15.99
C MET A 161 -0.84 -22.81 17.19
N GLY A 162 -1.33 -21.86 17.97
CA GLY A 162 -0.69 -21.38 19.19
C GLY A 162 -1.18 -22.12 20.43
N GLN A 163 -0.58 -21.76 21.58
CA GLN A 163 -1.07 -22.16 22.91
C GLN A 163 -1.99 -21.06 23.47
N PRO A 164 -2.83 -21.36 24.46
CA PRO A 164 -3.64 -20.35 25.14
C PRO A 164 -2.78 -19.17 25.60
N GLY A 165 -3.09 -17.96 25.10
CA GLY A 165 -2.33 -16.74 25.40
C GLY A 165 -1.02 -16.55 24.62
N GLN A 166 -0.60 -17.53 23.81
CA GLN A 166 0.62 -17.47 23.01
C GLN A 166 0.34 -17.89 21.56
N PRO A 167 -0.16 -16.99 20.71
CA PRO A 167 -0.41 -17.27 19.29
C PRO A 167 0.86 -17.64 18.53
N ASN A 168 0.73 -18.52 17.56
CA ASN A 168 1.84 -18.90 16.69
C ASN A 168 1.98 -17.93 15.51
N TRP A 169 2.59 -16.79 15.75
CA TRP A 169 2.83 -15.77 14.72
C TRP A 169 3.78 -16.25 13.62
N ALA A 170 4.74 -17.12 13.95
CA ALA A 170 5.64 -17.72 12.98
C ALA A 170 4.88 -18.51 11.91
N ALA A 171 3.86 -19.28 12.31
CA ALA A 171 3.01 -20.04 11.39
C ALA A 171 2.18 -19.09 10.49
N ALA A 172 1.61 -18.01 11.04
CA ALA A 172 0.83 -17.05 10.27
C ALA A 172 1.69 -16.31 9.24
N TYR A 173 2.84 -15.78 9.64
CA TYR A 173 3.76 -15.10 8.74
C TYR A 173 4.38 -16.06 7.71
N GLY A 174 4.75 -17.27 8.13
CA GLY A 174 5.29 -18.29 7.26
C GLY A 174 4.30 -18.69 6.15
N LEU A 175 3.03 -18.94 6.52
CA LEU A 175 1.99 -19.24 5.54
C LEU A 175 1.71 -18.05 4.63
N GLY A 176 1.68 -16.82 5.17
CA GLY A 176 1.57 -15.60 4.38
C GLY A 176 2.71 -15.46 3.36
N ALA A 177 3.95 -15.74 3.78
CA ALA A 177 5.10 -15.75 2.88
C ALA A 177 4.97 -16.79 1.76
N VAL A 178 4.51 -18.00 2.08
CA VAL A 178 4.26 -19.06 1.08
C VAL A 178 3.21 -18.59 0.06
N LEU A 179 2.12 -17.99 0.49
CA LEU A 179 1.09 -17.46 -0.41
C LEU A 179 1.66 -16.38 -1.34
N MET A 180 2.50 -15.47 -0.82
CA MET A 180 3.16 -14.45 -1.64
C MET A 180 4.15 -15.06 -2.64
N LEU A 181 4.92 -16.06 -2.23
CA LEU A 181 5.83 -16.77 -3.14
C LEU A 181 5.06 -17.43 -4.27
N ILE A 182 3.96 -18.12 -3.96
CA ILE A 182 3.10 -18.76 -4.95
C ILE A 182 2.52 -17.71 -5.91
N ASN A 183 2.01 -16.59 -5.40
CA ASN A 183 1.49 -15.49 -6.23
C ASN A 183 2.57 -14.98 -7.20
N GLY A 184 3.77 -14.72 -6.72
CA GLY A 184 4.89 -14.26 -7.55
C GLY A 184 5.29 -15.27 -8.62
N LEU A 185 5.32 -16.57 -8.31
CA LEU A 185 5.60 -17.63 -9.28
C LEU A 185 4.49 -17.75 -10.31
N THR A 186 3.25 -17.73 -9.86
CA THR A 186 2.08 -17.91 -10.72
C THR A 186 1.93 -16.78 -11.73
N VAL A 187 2.21 -15.53 -11.35
CA VAL A 187 2.11 -14.39 -12.28
C VAL A 187 3.10 -14.47 -13.45
N LEU A 188 4.22 -15.16 -13.29
CA LEU A 188 5.16 -15.37 -14.40
C LEU A 188 4.59 -16.29 -15.50
N MET A 189 3.58 -17.10 -15.17
CA MET A 189 2.84 -17.94 -16.11
C MET A 189 1.70 -17.19 -16.81
N ALA A 190 1.39 -15.97 -16.36
CA ALA A 190 0.34 -15.13 -16.93
C ALA A 190 0.68 -14.74 -18.40
N PRO A 191 -0.33 -14.42 -19.23
CA PRO A 191 -0.12 -14.01 -20.61
C PRO A 191 0.92 -12.88 -20.74
N ARG A 192 1.73 -12.93 -21.79
CA ARG A 192 2.62 -11.80 -22.09
C ARG A 192 1.77 -10.63 -22.59
N GLN A 193 2.15 -9.44 -22.15
CA GLN A 193 1.56 -8.21 -22.65
C GLN A 193 1.81 -8.08 -24.17
N PRO A 194 0.86 -7.51 -24.92
CA PRO A 194 1.12 -7.14 -26.31
C PRO A 194 2.30 -6.19 -26.41
N ASP A 195 3.14 -6.35 -27.44
CA ASP A 195 4.20 -5.38 -27.74
C ASP A 195 3.56 -4.04 -28.13
N VAL A 196 3.43 -3.16 -27.16
CA VAL A 196 3.02 -1.76 -27.41
C VAL A 196 4.28 -0.97 -27.79
N PRO A 197 4.30 -0.15 -28.85
CA PRO A 197 5.47 0.64 -29.22
C PRO A 197 5.99 1.46 -28.05
N ALA A 198 7.32 1.51 -27.88
CA ALA A 198 7.94 2.33 -26.84
C ALA A 198 7.44 3.77 -26.96
N LYS A 199 7.01 4.37 -25.85
CA LYS A 199 6.75 5.82 -25.81
C LYS A 199 8.02 6.54 -26.26
N VAL A 200 7.82 7.55 -27.09
CA VAL A 200 8.83 8.35 -27.80
C VAL A 200 10.20 8.37 -27.14
N ASP A 201 11.21 7.84 -27.83
CA ASP A 201 12.60 7.87 -27.38
C ASP A 201 13.04 9.29 -27.03
N GLY A 202 13.63 9.46 -25.86
CA GLY A 202 14.17 10.74 -25.37
C GLY A 202 13.19 11.64 -24.59
N ALA A 203 11.88 11.34 -24.52
CA ALA A 203 10.94 12.15 -23.74
C ALA A 203 11.24 12.06 -22.24
N SER A 204 11.54 10.88 -21.73
CA SER A 204 11.94 10.66 -20.33
C SER A 204 13.25 11.38 -19.96
N ALA A 205 14.24 11.37 -20.87
CA ALA A 205 15.52 12.06 -20.64
C ALA A 205 15.35 13.59 -20.59
N ARG A 206 14.51 14.14 -21.45
CA ARG A 206 14.18 15.58 -21.44
C ARG A 206 13.45 15.98 -20.16
N GLU A 207 12.53 15.17 -19.72
CA GLU A 207 11.77 15.37 -18.50
C GLU A 207 12.66 15.32 -17.23
N TRP A 208 13.57 14.33 -17.15
CA TRP A 208 14.56 14.26 -16.08
C TRP A 208 15.52 15.46 -16.07
N HIS A 209 15.90 15.95 -17.25
CA HIS A 209 16.71 17.15 -17.35
C HIS A 209 15.95 18.39 -16.87
N ALA A 210 14.70 18.54 -17.28
CA ALA A 210 13.82 19.61 -16.80
C ALA A 210 13.61 19.56 -15.29
N LEU A 211 13.42 18.36 -14.70
CA LEU A 211 13.27 18.18 -13.25
C LEU A 211 14.51 18.65 -12.49
N LYS A 212 15.71 18.28 -12.97
CA LYS A 212 16.98 18.71 -12.33
C LYS A 212 17.16 20.23 -12.32
N GLN A 213 16.57 20.93 -13.27
CA GLN A 213 16.58 22.39 -13.34
C GLN A 213 15.52 23.06 -12.46
N GLN A 214 14.67 22.28 -11.81
CA GLN A 214 13.59 22.79 -10.96
C GLN A 214 13.78 22.39 -9.49
N PRO A 215 14.62 23.08 -8.73
CA PRO A 215 14.93 22.74 -7.35
C PRO A 215 13.68 22.72 -6.45
N LEU A 216 12.65 23.51 -6.80
CA LEU A 216 11.40 23.55 -6.05
C LEU A 216 10.64 22.21 -6.11
N TRP A 217 10.65 21.51 -7.25
CA TRP A 217 10.09 20.17 -7.38
C TRP A 217 10.85 19.13 -6.56
N LEU A 218 12.19 19.21 -6.61
CA LEU A 218 13.04 18.29 -5.83
C LEU A 218 12.84 18.50 -4.32
N LEU A 219 12.77 19.76 -3.89
CA LEU A 219 12.47 20.09 -2.49
C LEU A 219 11.08 19.59 -2.08
N ALA A 220 10.07 19.84 -2.89
CA ALA A 220 8.70 19.42 -2.64
C ALA A 220 8.57 17.90 -2.51
N LEU A 221 9.20 17.15 -3.43
CA LEU A 221 9.25 15.69 -3.40
C LEU A 221 10.01 15.20 -2.16
N GLY A 222 11.16 15.83 -1.84
CA GLY A 222 11.94 15.52 -0.65
C GLY A 222 11.14 15.69 0.64
N LEU A 223 10.34 16.74 0.76
CA LEU A 223 9.48 16.97 1.93
C LEU A 223 8.37 15.91 2.05
N VAL A 224 7.73 15.54 0.94
CA VAL A 224 6.71 14.47 0.94
C VAL A 224 7.34 13.14 1.36
N LEU A 225 8.49 12.78 0.78
CA LEU A 225 9.21 11.56 1.13
C LEU A 225 9.72 11.57 2.58
N ALA A 226 10.23 12.71 3.07
CA ALA A 226 10.65 12.84 4.46
C ALA A 226 9.47 12.63 5.42
N GLY A 227 8.30 13.21 5.12
CA GLY A 227 7.09 12.97 5.92
C GLY A 227 6.63 11.52 5.89
N LEU A 228 6.67 10.87 4.72
CA LEU A 228 6.28 9.47 4.54
C LEU A 228 7.24 8.51 5.28
N LEU A 229 8.54 8.79 5.21
CA LEU A 229 9.58 7.96 5.83
C LEU A 229 9.83 8.32 7.31
N TRP A 230 9.18 9.35 7.83
CA TRP A 230 9.37 9.82 9.20
C TRP A 230 9.22 8.74 10.27
N PRO A 231 8.23 7.84 10.21
CA PRO A 231 8.08 6.75 11.18
C PRO A 231 9.29 5.80 11.21
N VAL A 232 10.03 5.73 10.10
CA VAL A 232 11.21 4.86 9.95
C VAL A 232 12.50 5.60 10.32
N LEU A 233 12.53 6.92 10.17
CA LEU A 233 13.74 7.74 10.43
C LEU A 233 14.18 7.70 11.90
N GLY A 234 13.24 7.74 12.86
CA GLY A 234 13.57 7.67 14.28
C GLY A 234 14.26 6.36 14.68
N PRO A 235 13.67 5.21 14.32
CA PRO A 235 14.33 3.91 14.45
C PRO A 235 15.69 3.84 13.78
N VAL A 236 15.82 4.29 12.53
CA VAL A 236 17.09 4.30 11.79
C VAL A 236 18.13 5.22 12.46
N ALA A 237 17.74 6.41 12.89
CA ALA A 237 18.61 7.33 13.58
C ALA A 237 19.15 6.75 14.89
N LYS A 238 18.33 6.02 15.64
CA LYS A 238 18.74 5.31 16.84
C LYS A 238 19.72 4.17 16.54
N TRP A 239 19.47 3.41 15.47
CA TRP A 239 20.36 2.33 15.02
C TRP A 239 21.72 2.85 14.55
N MET A 240 21.77 4.05 13.92
CA MET A 240 22.98 4.71 13.44
C MET A 240 23.67 5.59 14.52
N ASP A 241 23.18 5.54 15.75
CA ASP A 241 23.63 6.37 16.87
C ASP A 241 23.52 7.90 16.63
N TRP A 242 22.60 8.29 15.77
CA TRP A 242 22.28 9.70 15.48
C TRP A 242 21.30 10.32 16.50
N SER A 243 21.08 9.64 17.61
CA SER A 243 20.12 10.09 18.66
C SER A 243 20.45 11.48 19.21
N GLN A 244 21.72 11.89 19.16
CA GLN A 244 22.18 13.22 19.56
C GLN A 244 21.85 14.31 18.54
N VAL A 245 21.76 13.94 17.24
CA VAL A 245 21.50 14.88 16.13
C VAL A 245 20.01 14.99 15.84
N LEU A 246 19.28 13.87 15.98
CA LEU A 246 17.84 13.79 15.80
C LEU A 246 17.19 13.28 17.09
N PRO A 247 16.88 14.13 18.05
CA PRO A 247 16.24 13.73 19.30
C PRO A 247 14.84 13.18 18.96
N TYR A 248 14.72 11.85 18.96
CA TYR A 248 13.44 11.18 18.75
C TYR A 248 12.56 11.37 19.98
N SER A 249 11.75 12.41 19.95
CA SER A 249 10.80 12.70 21.02
C SER A 249 9.64 11.70 21.02
N SER A 250 9.24 11.24 22.20
CA SER A 250 8.03 10.40 22.37
C SER A 250 6.73 11.19 22.23
N THR A 251 6.80 12.51 22.09
CA THR A 251 5.63 13.38 22.01
C THR A 251 4.82 13.17 20.72
N TRP A 252 3.50 13.24 20.82
CA TRP A 252 2.57 12.98 19.70
C TRP A 252 2.79 13.93 18.51
N TRP A 253 3.14 15.17 18.75
CA TRP A 253 3.37 16.15 17.70
C TRP A 253 4.63 15.84 16.88
N PHE A 254 5.67 15.30 17.52
CA PHE A 254 6.88 14.89 16.83
C PHE A 254 6.64 13.66 15.95
N LYS A 255 5.87 12.69 16.45
CA LYS A 255 5.58 11.44 15.71
C LYS A 255 4.49 11.61 14.65
N GLY A 256 3.58 12.54 14.81
CA GLY A 256 2.41 12.71 13.94
C GLY A 256 2.35 14.08 13.24
N ALA A 257 2.39 15.20 13.97
CA ALA A 257 2.17 16.51 13.36
C ALA A 257 3.32 16.95 12.43
N ILE A 258 4.58 16.65 12.76
CA ILE A 258 5.72 16.98 11.89
C ILE A 258 5.64 16.25 10.55
N PRO A 259 5.54 14.91 10.48
CA PRO A 259 5.46 14.23 9.18
C PRO A 259 4.27 14.68 8.34
N VAL A 260 3.12 14.88 8.95
CA VAL A 260 1.94 15.40 8.26
C VAL A 260 2.19 16.82 7.74
N GLY A 261 2.78 17.70 8.56
CA GLY A 261 3.17 19.06 8.15
C GLY A 261 4.15 19.08 6.98
N LEU A 262 5.16 18.18 6.98
CA LEU A 262 6.11 18.03 5.87
C LEU A 262 5.42 17.60 4.58
N MET A 263 4.48 16.64 4.66
CA MET A 263 3.73 16.19 3.50
C MET A 263 2.84 17.31 2.93
N PHE A 264 2.17 18.07 3.77
CA PHE A 264 1.36 19.21 3.33
C PHE A 264 2.20 20.34 2.74
N ALA A 265 3.33 20.66 3.35
CA ALA A 265 4.27 21.64 2.82
C ALA A 265 4.79 21.21 1.44
N GLY A 266 5.19 19.94 1.30
CA GLY A 266 5.62 19.37 0.03
C GLY A 266 4.52 19.42 -1.03
N ALA A 267 3.29 19.00 -0.71
CA ALA A 267 2.15 19.07 -1.61
C ALA A 267 1.84 20.53 -2.05
N GLY A 268 1.87 21.49 -1.12
CA GLY A 268 1.70 22.91 -1.42
C GLY A 268 2.78 23.44 -2.38
N LEU A 269 4.05 23.06 -2.15
CA LEU A 269 5.15 23.43 -3.05
C LEU A 269 5.02 22.78 -4.43
N MET A 270 4.57 21.53 -4.52
CA MET A 270 4.27 20.87 -5.80
C MET A 270 3.22 21.64 -6.60
N VAL A 271 2.10 22.03 -5.94
CA VAL A 271 1.05 22.84 -6.59
C VAL A 271 1.60 24.19 -7.06
N ARG A 272 2.44 24.84 -6.25
CA ARG A 272 3.08 26.10 -6.63
C ARG A 272 4.02 25.93 -7.81
N ALA A 273 4.85 24.88 -7.81
CA ALA A 273 5.78 24.56 -8.89
C ALA A 273 5.05 24.21 -10.20
N ALA A 274 3.94 23.46 -10.11
CA ALA A 274 3.11 23.09 -11.25
C ALA A 274 2.45 24.31 -11.95
N ARG A 275 2.30 25.42 -11.25
CA ARG A 275 1.74 26.69 -11.78
C ARG A 275 2.83 27.67 -12.25
N GLY A 276 4.09 27.32 -12.07
CA GLY A 276 5.21 28.15 -12.48
C GLY A 276 5.43 28.12 -14.00
N PRO A 277 6.11 29.15 -14.55
CA PRO A 277 6.33 29.26 -15.99
C PRO A 277 7.17 28.10 -16.57
N GLN A 278 8.00 27.46 -15.77
CA GLN A 278 8.82 26.33 -16.17
C GLN A 278 8.08 24.98 -16.16
N ALA A 279 6.87 24.94 -15.65
CA ALA A 279 6.06 23.71 -15.59
C ALA A 279 5.70 23.20 -17.00
N HIS A 280 5.55 24.09 -17.98
CA HIS A 280 5.26 23.73 -19.37
C HIS A 280 6.32 22.80 -19.99
N ALA A 281 7.59 22.93 -19.61
CA ALA A 281 8.65 22.04 -20.09
C ALA A 281 8.50 20.58 -19.62
N MET A 282 7.73 20.37 -18.55
CA MET A 282 7.44 19.05 -17.99
C MET A 282 6.04 18.55 -18.35
N ALA A 283 5.15 19.44 -18.85
CA ALA A 283 3.73 19.11 -19.09
C ALA A 283 3.53 18.01 -20.13
N ASP A 284 4.44 17.91 -21.11
CA ASP A 284 4.41 16.89 -22.17
C ASP A 284 5.23 15.64 -21.80
N GLY A 285 5.80 15.60 -20.61
CA GLY A 285 6.61 14.48 -20.13
C GLY A 285 5.79 13.24 -19.79
N PRO A 286 6.34 12.04 -20.04
CA PRO A 286 5.62 10.78 -19.76
C PRO A 286 5.40 10.52 -18.28
N VAL A 287 6.22 11.09 -17.39
CA VAL A 287 6.21 10.86 -15.95
C VAL A 287 5.53 12.01 -15.20
N PHE A 288 6.02 13.23 -15.39
CA PHE A 288 5.55 14.39 -14.62
C PHE A 288 4.46 15.20 -15.33
N GLY A 289 4.23 14.98 -16.64
CA GLY A 289 3.24 15.74 -17.39
C GLY A 289 1.82 15.61 -16.82
N ALA A 290 1.40 14.40 -16.48
CA ALA A 290 0.11 14.15 -15.83
C ALA A 290 0.01 14.86 -14.47
N TRP A 291 1.10 14.93 -13.73
CA TRP A 291 1.20 15.61 -12.44
C TRP A 291 1.08 17.12 -12.57
N VAL A 292 1.87 17.69 -13.47
CA VAL A 292 1.84 19.12 -13.73
C VAL A 292 0.44 19.54 -14.15
N SER A 293 -0.17 18.81 -15.08
CA SER A 293 -1.52 19.09 -15.56
C SER A 293 -2.59 18.96 -14.46
N LEU A 294 -2.45 17.99 -13.55
CA LEU A 294 -3.36 17.80 -12.42
C LEU A 294 -3.20 18.91 -11.38
N LEU A 295 -1.97 19.17 -10.94
CA LEU A 295 -1.66 20.10 -9.85
C LEU A 295 -1.84 21.57 -10.27
N ALA A 296 -1.74 21.87 -11.58
CA ALA A 296 -2.01 23.20 -12.11
C ALA A 296 -3.50 23.59 -12.04
N ARG A 297 -4.41 22.62 -11.89
CA ARG A 297 -5.86 22.93 -11.84
C ARG A 297 -6.21 23.83 -10.65
N PRO A 298 -7.10 24.81 -10.83
CA PRO A 298 -7.56 25.67 -9.73
C PRO A 298 -8.26 24.82 -8.68
N GLY A 299 -8.03 25.12 -7.39
CA GLY A 299 -8.62 24.38 -6.26
C GLY A 299 -7.96 23.04 -5.94
N MET A 300 -6.99 22.56 -6.71
CA MET A 300 -6.37 21.25 -6.49
C MET A 300 -5.72 21.10 -5.10
N LEU A 301 -5.15 22.18 -4.55
CA LEU A 301 -4.59 22.13 -3.19
C LEU A 301 -5.68 21.78 -2.17
N SER A 302 -6.85 22.40 -2.25
CA SER A 302 -7.98 22.10 -1.35
C SER A 302 -8.47 20.67 -1.50
N VAL A 303 -8.51 20.16 -2.74
CA VAL A 303 -8.88 18.75 -3.01
C VAL A 303 -7.84 17.80 -2.41
N LEU A 304 -6.53 18.06 -2.60
CA LEU A 304 -5.47 17.23 -2.02
C LEU A 304 -5.50 17.28 -0.49
N LEU A 305 -5.69 18.45 0.11
CA LEU A 305 -5.83 18.59 1.56
C LEU A 305 -7.03 17.80 2.07
N PHE A 306 -8.17 17.90 1.41
CA PHE A 306 -9.36 17.13 1.76
C PHE A 306 -9.11 15.62 1.69
N ILE A 307 -8.54 15.12 0.58
CA ILE A 307 -8.25 13.70 0.40
C ILE A 307 -7.27 13.20 1.47
N LEU A 308 -6.18 13.95 1.74
CA LEU A 308 -5.19 13.56 2.73
C LEU A 308 -5.78 13.54 4.15
N LEU A 309 -6.53 14.58 4.54
CA LEU A 309 -7.13 14.65 5.87
C LEU A 309 -8.20 13.57 6.07
N PHE A 310 -9.07 13.38 5.07
CA PHE A 310 -10.11 12.35 5.09
C PHE A 310 -9.48 10.96 5.17
N LYS A 311 -8.50 10.68 4.30
CA LYS A 311 -7.85 9.37 4.25
C LYS A 311 -7.00 9.08 5.49
N LEU A 312 -6.35 10.09 6.05
CA LEU A 312 -5.57 9.94 7.28
C LEU A 312 -6.47 9.61 8.48
N GLY A 313 -7.62 10.29 8.60
CA GLY A 313 -8.60 9.99 9.65
C GLY A 313 -9.17 8.58 9.55
N ASP A 314 -9.59 8.17 8.36
CA ASP A 314 -10.09 6.83 8.07
C ASP A 314 -9.02 5.75 8.36
N ALA A 315 -7.78 5.97 7.88
CA ALA A 315 -6.68 5.05 8.10
C ALA A 315 -6.33 4.93 9.60
N ALA A 316 -6.27 6.04 10.33
CA ALA A 316 -5.97 6.03 11.76
C ALA A 316 -7.01 5.25 12.56
N MET A 317 -8.30 5.45 12.28
CA MET A 317 -9.39 4.67 12.90
C MET A 317 -9.27 3.19 12.56
N GLY A 318 -8.99 2.84 11.32
CA GLY A 318 -8.80 1.46 10.89
C GLY A 318 -7.74 0.71 11.71
N PHE A 319 -6.63 1.38 12.04
CA PHE A 319 -5.58 0.78 12.86
C PHE A 319 -5.92 0.68 14.35
N MET A 320 -6.86 1.47 14.86
CA MET A 320 -7.25 1.42 16.27
C MET A 320 -8.27 0.33 16.58
N VAL A 321 -9.07 -0.09 15.63
CA VAL A 321 -10.12 -1.12 15.83
C VAL A 321 -9.53 -2.45 16.29
N LYS A 322 -8.44 -2.91 15.68
CA LYS A 322 -7.85 -4.22 16.02
C LYS A 322 -7.15 -4.23 17.39
N PRO A 323 -6.32 -3.25 17.76
CA PRO A 323 -5.83 -3.11 19.12
C PRO A 323 -6.92 -3.06 20.17
N PHE A 324 -8.03 -2.36 19.91
CA PHE A 324 -9.18 -2.32 20.80
C PHE A 324 -9.77 -3.72 21.06
N TRP A 325 -9.90 -4.56 20.03
CA TRP A 325 -10.35 -5.95 20.21
C TRP A 325 -9.38 -6.77 21.06
N VAL A 326 -8.06 -6.58 20.88
CA VAL A 326 -7.03 -7.24 21.72
C VAL A 326 -7.16 -6.78 23.18
N ASP A 327 -7.29 -5.49 23.42
CA ASP A 327 -7.46 -4.91 24.77
C ASP A 327 -8.76 -5.36 25.44
N SER A 328 -9.79 -5.66 24.65
CA SER A 328 -11.06 -6.23 25.12
C SER A 328 -10.98 -7.74 25.41
N GLY A 329 -9.80 -8.36 25.26
CA GLY A 329 -9.55 -9.76 25.60
C GLY A 329 -9.87 -10.77 24.50
N PHE A 330 -10.16 -10.33 23.28
CA PHE A 330 -10.40 -11.25 22.16
C PHE A 330 -9.10 -11.87 21.66
N THR A 331 -9.15 -13.17 21.35
CA THR A 331 -8.02 -13.90 20.76
C THR A 331 -7.84 -13.55 19.27
N PRO A 332 -6.64 -13.73 18.68
CA PRO A 332 -6.42 -13.53 17.24
C PRO A 332 -7.37 -14.34 16.37
N ALA A 333 -7.66 -15.58 16.76
CA ALA A 333 -8.61 -16.43 16.03
C ALA A 333 -10.03 -15.83 16.02
N GLN A 334 -10.51 -15.31 17.15
CA GLN A 334 -11.81 -14.65 17.24
C GLN A 334 -11.84 -13.35 16.41
N ILE A 335 -10.78 -12.54 16.48
CA ILE A 335 -10.66 -11.33 15.70
C ILE A 335 -10.66 -11.66 14.19
N GLY A 336 -9.89 -12.65 13.77
CA GLY A 336 -9.82 -13.08 12.37
C GLY A 336 -11.15 -13.62 11.88
N LEU A 337 -11.81 -14.48 12.65
CA LEU A 337 -13.08 -15.08 12.26
C LEU A 337 -14.22 -14.05 12.22
N VAL A 338 -14.42 -13.30 13.29
CA VAL A 338 -15.59 -12.41 13.44
C VAL A 338 -15.32 -11.04 12.85
N SER A 339 -14.32 -10.32 13.37
CA SER A 339 -14.09 -8.92 12.98
C SER A 339 -13.62 -8.80 11.51
N VAL A 340 -12.74 -9.70 11.05
CA VAL A 340 -12.27 -9.66 9.67
C VAL A 340 -13.24 -10.40 8.75
N ASN A 341 -13.41 -11.70 8.93
CA ASN A 341 -14.12 -12.51 7.93
C ASN A 341 -15.64 -12.23 7.91
N VAL A 342 -16.31 -12.25 9.05
CA VAL A 342 -17.75 -11.94 9.09
C VAL A 342 -18.00 -10.46 8.78
N GLY A 343 -17.21 -9.55 9.34
CA GLY A 343 -17.32 -8.11 9.10
C GLY A 343 -17.15 -7.76 7.62
N LEU A 344 -16.15 -8.36 6.97
CA LEU A 344 -15.93 -8.15 5.53
C LEU A 344 -17.01 -8.82 4.66
N GLY A 345 -17.49 -10.01 5.05
CA GLY A 345 -18.61 -10.67 4.40
C GLY A 345 -19.89 -9.80 4.44
N LEU A 346 -20.22 -9.24 5.60
CA LEU A 346 -21.35 -8.33 5.75
C LEU A 346 -21.16 -7.04 4.94
N SER A 347 -19.93 -6.51 4.86
CA SER A 347 -19.63 -5.34 4.02
C SER A 347 -19.85 -5.62 2.53
N ILE A 348 -19.51 -6.84 2.05
CA ILE A 348 -19.79 -7.26 0.66
C ILE A 348 -21.30 -7.33 0.43
N LEU A 349 -22.03 -7.99 1.34
CA LEU A 349 -23.49 -8.11 1.24
C LEU A 349 -24.17 -6.72 1.28
N GLY A 350 -23.73 -5.83 2.18
CA GLY A 350 -24.22 -4.46 2.27
C GLY A 350 -24.00 -3.67 0.98
N GLY A 351 -22.83 -3.82 0.36
CA GLY A 351 -22.51 -3.22 -0.93
C GLY A 351 -23.40 -3.73 -2.07
N LEU A 352 -23.64 -5.03 -2.12
CA LEU A 352 -24.53 -5.63 -3.13
C LEU A 352 -25.98 -5.19 -2.95
N ILE A 353 -26.49 -5.23 -1.72
CA ILE A 353 -27.86 -4.80 -1.39
C ILE A 353 -28.03 -3.29 -1.66
N GLY A 354 -27.04 -2.48 -1.23
CA GLY A 354 -27.05 -1.04 -1.47
C GLY A 354 -27.02 -0.68 -2.94
N GLY A 355 -26.14 -1.34 -3.72
CA GLY A 355 -26.08 -1.19 -5.18
C GLY A 355 -27.40 -1.55 -5.85
N TRP A 356 -27.98 -2.70 -5.52
CA TRP A 356 -29.27 -3.12 -6.02
C TRP A 356 -30.40 -2.13 -5.67
N TYR A 357 -30.38 -1.61 -4.44
CA TYR A 357 -31.39 -0.63 -4.00
C TYR A 357 -31.29 0.68 -4.79
N VAL A 358 -30.07 1.20 -4.97
CA VAL A 358 -29.81 2.44 -5.74
C VAL A 358 -30.22 2.24 -7.21
N ASP A 359 -29.89 1.12 -7.83
CA ASP A 359 -30.25 0.83 -9.23
C ASP A 359 -31.79 0.77 -9.43
N ARG A 360 -32.51 0.41 -8.37
CA ARG A 360 -33.98 0.25 -8.45
C ARG A 360 -34.76 1.50 -8.08
N HIS A 361 -34.21 2.36 -7.23
CA HIS A 361 -34.92 3.53 -6.67
C HIS A 361 -34.30 4.87 -7.04
N GLY A 362 -33.17 4.88 -7.74
CA GLY A 362 -32.48 6.07 -8.26
C GLY A 362 -31.46 6.60 -7.27
#